data_9398f63f8aad1c90b08adce74d3d7863
#
_entry.id   9398f63f8aad1c90b08adce74d3d7863
#
_cell.length_a   1.000
_cell.length_b   1.000
_cell.length_c   1.000
_cell.angle_alpha   90.00
_cell.angle_beta   90.00
_cell.angle_gamma   90.00
#
_symmetry.space_group_name_H-M   'P 1'
#
loop_
_entity.id
_entity.type
_entity.pdbx_description
1 polymer ?
#
loop_
_entity_poly.entity_id
_entity_poly.type
_entity_poly.pdbx_seq_one_letter_code
_entity_poly.pdbx_strand_id
1 'polypeptide(L)'
;MKSLKLFPFLFLLAACTGGTPKYDATGTFEATEVIVSAEASGKLLSFDIEEGTTLKDGQEVGIIDTVQLYLKKLQLEASVKSVEGQRPDILKQVAATQEQIVQARRERDRVSNLLRVGAANQKQLDDAESLLEVLRKQLDAQTSTLRNSDRSLTWQSSSVGIQVAQIEDQLRKCHITSPLTGTVLAQYAEAGELAAPGTPLFKVADMEQIYLRAYITSEQLAEIKLGQQVKVYADYGKEVRKEYPGIVTWISDTSEFTPKTILTKDERANLVYAVKIAVKNDGMLKIGMYGGCNFN
;
A
#
# COMPACT_ATOMS: atom_id res chain seq x y z
N MET A 1 -66.69 60.30 48.23
CA MET A 1 -65.91 60.60 47.03
C MET A 1 -64.46 60.11 47.25
N LYS A 2 -64.09 58.94 46.78
CA LYS A 2 -62.76 58.35 46.95
C LYS A 2 -62.11 58.31 45.58
N SER A 3 -61.03 59.10 45.39
CA SER A 3 -60.25 59.15 44.18
C SER A 3 -59.30 57.91 44.11
N LEU A 4 -59.53 57.06 43.12
CA LEU A 4 -58.70 55.92 42.82
C LEU A 4 -57.49 56.39 41.97
N LYS A 5 -56.31 56.33 42.55
CA LYS A 5 -55.03 56.61 41.83
C LYS A 5 -54.62 55.33 41.03
N LEU A 6 -54.69 55.49 39.72
CA LEU A 6 -54.21 54.50 38.76
C LEU A 6 -52.69 54.62 38.65
N PHE A 7 -51.93 53.50 39.06
CA PHE A 7 -50.47 53.41 38.97
C PHE A 7 -50.12 52.72 37.66
N PRO A 8 -49.42 53.31 36.71
CA PRO A 8 -49.03 52.60 35.51
C PRO A 8 -47.88 51.64 35.83
N PHE A 9 -48.11 50.33 35.73
CA PHE A 9 -47.11 49.25 35.83
C PHE A 9 -46.33 49.21 34.52
N LEU A 10 -45.15 49.82 34.50
CA LEU A 10 -44.18 49.82 33.37
C LEU A 10 -43.53 48.44 33.28
N PHE A 11 -44.00 47.56 32.39
CA PHE A 11 -43.45 46.25 32.09
C PHE A 11 -42.13 46.46 31.28
N LEU A 12 -40.98 46.38 31.93
CA LEU A 12 -39.66 46.29 31.31
C LEU A 12 -39.54 44.90 30.63
N LEU A 13 -39.85 44.84 29.33
CA LEU A 13 -39.48 43.75 28.47
C LEU A 13 -37.98 43.77 28.26
N ALA A 14 -37.23 43.01 29.10
CA ALA A 14 -35.86 42.66 28.82
C ALA A 14 -35.87 41.68 27.64
N ALA A 15 -35.73 42.18 26.42
CA ALA A 15 -35.45 41.40 25.25
C ALA A 15 -34.06 40.74 25.43
N CYS A 16 -34.02 39.47 25.78
CA CYS A 16 -32.83 38.65 25.64
C CYS A 16 -32.54 38.53 24.14
N THR A 17 -31.76 39.41 23.58
CA THR A 17 -31.12 39.25 22.27
C THR A 17 -29.96 38.27 22.47
N GLY A 18 -30.29 36.98 22.58
CA GLY A 18 -29.30 35.92 22.37
C GLY A 18 -28.90 35.92 20.89
N GLY A 19 -27.93 36.79 20.51
CA GLY A 19 -27.38 36.79 19.18
C GLY A 19 -26.69 35.45 18.94
N THR A 20 -27.23 34.66 18.02
CA THR A 20 -26.47 33.51 17.44
C THR A 20 -25.19 34.10 16.87
N PRO A 21 -24.00 33.64 17.27
CA PRO A 21 -22.75 34.14 16.71
C PRO A 21 -22.75 33.88 15.21
N LYS A 22 -22.47 34.91 14.48
CA LYS A 22 -22.41 34.89 13.03
C LYS A 22 -21.04 34.31 12.64
N TYR A 23 -21.01 33.08 12.12
CA TYR A 23 -19.85 32.53 11.45
C TYR A 23 -19.82 32.99 10.00
N ASP A 24 -18.61 33.15 9.44
CA ASP A 24 -18.45 33.48 8.02
C ASP A 24 -18.80 32.23 7.16
N ALA A 25 -18.46 31.04 7.65
CA ALA A 25 -18.88 29.81 7.02
C ALA A 25 -19.15 28.72 8.08
N THR A 26 -19.99 27.76 7.73
CA THR A 26 -20.36 26.62 8.58
C THR A 26 -20.22 25.32 7.81
N GLY A 27 -20.04 24.22 8.55
CA GLY A 27 -19.89 22.90 7.95
C GLY A 27 -19.82 21.79 8.98
N THR A 28 -19.23 20.69 8.60
CA THR A 28 -19.05 19.50 9.45
C THR A 28 -17.59 19.08 9.49
N PHE A 29 -17.20 18.52 10.63
CA PHE A 29 -15.85 17.92 10.78
C PHE A 29 -15.80 16.57 10.09
N GLU A 30 -14.75 16.36 9.30
CA GLU A 30 -14.42 15.10 8.63
C GLU A 30 -12.96 14.70 8.90
N ALA A 31 -12.64 13.42 8.78
CA ALA A 31 -11.26 12.92 8.89
C ALA A 31 -10.90 12.17 7.61
N THR A 32 -9.62 11.87 7.44
CA THR A 32 -9.18 10.94 6.40
C THR A 32 -9.49 9.53 6.88
N GLU A 33 -10.46 8.89 6.22
CA GLU A 33 -10.90 7.53 6.54
C GLU A 33 -10.41 6.54 5.48
N VAL A 34 -9.99 5.37 5.93
CA VAL A 34 -9.63 4.25 5.06
C VAL A 34 -10.43 3.01 5.48
N ILE A 35 -11.10 2.38 4.52
CA ILE A 35 -11.72 1.07 4.71
C ILE A 35 -10.68 0.03 4.32
N VAL A 36 -10.23 -0.76 5.29
CA VAL A 36 -9.33 -1.89 5.08
C VAL A 36 -10.16 -3.10 4.71
N SER A 37 -9.87 -3.67 3.55
CA SER A 37 -10.55 -4.85 3.02
C SER A 37 -9.57 -6.03 2.95
N ALA A 38 -10.11 -7.26 3.01
CA ALA A 38 -9.32 -8.47 2.82
C ALA A 38 -8.67 -8.49 1.43
N GLU A 39 -7.40 -8.85 1.36
CA GLU A 39 -6.65 -9.04 0.10
C GLU A 39 -6.49 -10.52 -0.26
N ALA A 40 -6.79 -11.42 0.69
CA ALA A 40 -6.72 -12.87 0.52
C ALA A 40 -8.07 -13.54 0.86
N SER A 41 -8.22 -14.80 0.42
CA SER A 41 -9.39 -15.62 0.72
C SER A 41 -9.05 -16.67 1.76
N GLY A 42 -9.88 -16.80 2.79
CA GLY A 42 -9.71 -17.81 3.84
C GLY A 42 -10.47 -17.44 5.12
N LYS A 43 -10.37 -18.31 6.11
CA LYS A 43 -10.96 -18.06 7.43
C LYS A 43 -10.08 -17.07 8.21
N LEU A 44 -10.67 -16.08 8.85
CA LEU A 44 -10.01 -15.21 9.81
C LEU A 44 -9.65 -16.02 11.07
N LEU A 45 -8.37 -16.29 11.27
CA LEU A 45 -7.88 -17.06 12.42
C LEU A 45 -7.82 -16.20 13.69
N SER A 46 -7.37 -14.97 13.53
CA SER A 46 -7.41 -13.94 14.57
C SER A 46 -7.78 -12.59 13.96
N PHE A 47 -8.42 -11.75 14.75
CA PHE A 47 -8.76 -10.39 14.37
C PHE A 47 -8.94 -9.58 15.66
N ASP A 48 -7.84 -8.98 16.13
CA ASP A 48 -7.70 -8.40 17.47
C ASP A 48 -7.82 -6.88 17.40
N ILE A 49 -9.00 -6.39 17.07
CA ILE A 49 -9.32 -4.96 17.07
C ILE A 49 -10.67 -4.71 17.75
N GLU A 50 -10.82 -3.52 18.29
CA GLU A 50 -12.08 -3.00 18.83
C GLU A 50 -12.29 -1.57 18.35
N GLU A 51 -13.54 -1.16 18.20
CA GLU A 51 -13.90 0.23 17.88
C GLU A 51 -13.35 1.17 18.97
N GLY A 52 -12.73 2.27 18.54
CA GLY A 52 -12.06 3.22 19.41
C GLY A 52 -10.60 2.92 19.71
N THR A 53 -10.09 1.74 19.37
CA THR A 53 -8.67 1.40 19.51
C THR A 53 -7.81 2.22 18.56
N THR A 54 -6.66 2.69 19.03
CA THR A 54 -5.67 3.38 18.21
C THR A 54 -4.65 2.39 17.68
N LEU A 55 -4.50 2.36 16.35
CA LEU A 55 -3.53 1.54 15.62
C LEU A 55 -2.38 2.40 15.10
N LYS A 56 -1.22 1.76 14.91
CA LYS A 56 -0.07 2.36 14.22
C LYS A 56 -0.03 1.90 12.77
N ASP A 57 0.55 2.72 11.91
CA ASP A 57 0.85 2.32 10.54
C ASP A 57 1.68 1.03 10.49
N GLY A 58 1.27 0.06 9.65
CA GLY A 58 1.87 -1.28 9.54
C GLY A 58 1.56 -2.23 10.71
N GLN A 59 0.81 -1.82 11.72
CA GLN A 59 0.44 -2.71 12.84
C GLN A 59 -0.45 -3.85 12.32
N GLU A 60 -0.02 -5.09 12.57
CA GLU A 60 -0.81 -6.28 12.31
C GLU A 60 -1.98 -6.37 13.29
N VAL A 61 -3.17 -6.62 12.77
CA VAL A 61 -4.43 -6.67 13.52
C VAL A 61 -5.18 -7.99 13.34
N GLY A 62 -4.72 -8.84 12.44
CA GLY A 62 -5.35 -10.12 12.22
C GLY A 62 -4.65 -10.94 11.14
N ILE A 63 -5.03 -12.21 11.03
CA ILE A 63 -4.46 -13.14 10.07
C ILE A 63 -5.57 -14.02 9.46
N ILE A 64 -5.52 -14.16 8.14
CA ILE A 64 -6.30 -15.12 7.36
C ILE A 64 -5.52 -16.45 7.30
N ASP A 65 -6.21 -17.59 7.24
CA ASP A 65 -5.60 -18.92 7.18
C ASP A 65 -4.57 -19.03 6.04
N THR A 66 -3.33 -19.33 6.42
CA THR A 66 -2.17 -19.42 5.52
C THR A 66 -1.75 -20.85 5.21
N VAL A 67 -2.35 -21.87 5.85
CA VAL A 67 -1.85 -23.26 5.82
C VAL A 67 -1.70 -23.77 4.39
N GLN A 68 -2.70 -23.61 3.54
CA GLN A 68 -2.66 -24.10 2.16
C GLN A 68 -1.62 -23.37 1.30
N LEU A 69 -1.48 -22.07 1.47
CA LEU A 69 -0.47 -21.26 0.78
C LEU A 69 0.94 -21.64 1.22
N TYR A 70 1.15 -21.82 2.52
CA TYR A 70 2.43 -22.26 3.07
C TYR A 70 2.86 -23.63 2.55
N LEU A 71 1.95 -24.63 2.53
CA LEU A 71 2.23 -25.95 1.96
C LEU A 71 2.54 -25.86 0.47
N LYS A 72 1.84 -25.02 -0.27
CA LYS A 72 2.12 -24.75 -1.70
C LYS A 72 3.50 -24.15 -1.90
N LYS A 73 3.90 -23.20 -1.06
CA LYS A 73 5.27 -22.63 -1.06
C LYS A 73 6.31 -23.74 -0.91
N LEU A 74 6.18 -24.60 0.12
CA LEU A 74 7.12 -25.70 0.37
C LEU A 74 7.20 -26.66 -0.82
N GLN A 75 6.07 -26.95 -1.47
CA GLN A 75 6.04 -27.80 -2.68
C GLN A 75 6.85 -27.18 -3.83
N LEU A 76 6.69 -25.87 -4.06
CA LEU A 76 7.40 -25.15 -5.11
C LEU A 76 8.90 -25.03 -4.80
N GLU A 77 9.27 -24.77 -3.56
CA GLU A 77 10.69 -24.76 -3.11
C GLU A 77 11.36 -26.13 -3.32
N ALA A 78 10.64 -27.23 -3.03
CA ALA A 78 11.13 -28.58 -3.32
C ALA A 78 11.31 -28.80 -4.83
N SER A 79 10.42 -28.26 -5.66
CA SER A 79 10.55 -28.31 -7.12
C SER A 79 11.77 -27.52 -7.62
N VAL A 80 12.06 -26.34 -7.07
CA VAL A 80 13.30 -25.58 -7.36
C VAL A 80 14.53 -26.45 -7.09
N LYS A 81 14.63 -27.04 -5.89
CA LYS A 81 15.75 -27.90 -5.50
C LYS A 81 15.87 -29.12 -6.41
N SER A 82 14.75 -29.70 -6.83
CA SER A 82 14.75 -30.86 -7.77
C SER A 82 15.33 -30.46 -9.13
N VAL A 83 14.96 -29.31 -9.69
CA VAL A 83 15.51 -28.82 -10.95
C VAL A 83 16.99 -28.46 -10.81
N GLU A 84 17.39 -27.83 -9.73
CA GLU A 84 18.80 -27.50 -9.45
C GLU A 84 19.66 -28.78 -9.32
N GLY A 85 19.14 -29.84 -8.69
CA GLY A 85 19.83 -31.12 -8.56
C GLY A 85 20.06 -31.84 -9.89
N GLN A 86 19.35 -31.48 -10.97
CA GLN A 86 19.55 -32.06 -12.31
C GLN A 86 20.65 -31.34 -13.12
N ARG A 87 21.21 -30.25 -12.60
CA ARG A 87 22.25 -29.48 -13.31
C ARG A 87 23.50 -30.32 -13.49
N PRO A 88 24.07 -30.36 -14.73
CA PRO A 88 25.24 -31.19 -15.00
C PRO A 88 26.51 -30.61 -14.36
N ASP A 89 27.32 -31.46 -13.75
CA ASP A 89 28.70 -31.11 -13.42
C ASP A 89 29.54 -31.21 -14.70
N ILE A 90 29.63 -30.06 -15.39
CA ILE A 90 30.29 -29.97 -16.69
C ILE A 90 31.76 -30.41 -16.60
N LEU A 91 32.48 -30.02 -15.52
CA LEU A 91 33.90 -30.36 -15.37
C LEU A 91 34.10 -31.89 -15.29
N LYS A 92 33.28 -32.58 -14.51
CA LYS A 92 33.38 -34.07 -14.40
C LYS A 92 32.99 -34.76 -15.69
N GLN A 93 31.95 -34.27 -16.38
CA GLN A 93 31.47 -34.91 -17.60
C GLN A 93 32.42 -34.76 -18.80
N VAL A 94 33.23 -33.70 -18.85
CA VAL A 94 34.23 -33.53 -19.93
C VAL A 94 35.63 -34.03 -19.58
N ALA A 95 35.88 -34.42 -18.33
CA ALA A 95 37.21 -34.79 -17.84
C ALA A 95 37.87 -35.91 -18.68
N ALA A 96 37.13 -36.94 -19.05
CA ALA A 96 37.63 -38.04 -19.87
C ALA A 96 38.09 -37.58 -21.27
N THR A 97 37.28 -36.75 -21.93
CA THR A 97 37.64 -36.18 -23.25
C THR A 97 38.83 -35.23 -23.15
N GLN A 98 38.97 -34.46 -22.06
CA GLN A 98 40.12 -33.64 -21.83
C GLN A 98 41.42 -34.46 -21.67
N GLU A 99 41.37 -35.59 -20.95
CA GLU A 99 42.49 -36.49 -20.80
C GLU A 99 42.88 -37.14 -22.14
N GLN A 100 41.91 -37.54 -22.95
CA GLN A 100 42.16 -38.06 -24.31
C GLN A 100 42.89 -37.00 -25.16
N ILE A 101 42.52 -35.71 -25.05
CA ILE A 101 43.19 -34.62 -25.76
C ILE A 101 44.64 -34.48 -25.27
N VAL A 102 44.90 -34.59 -23.97
CA VAL A 102 46.26 -34.54 -23.41
C VAL A 102 47.12 -35.70 -24.00
N GLN A 103 46.58 -36.92 -24.07
CA GLN A 103 47.24 -38.05 -24.66
C GLN A 103 47.50 -37.89 -26.15
N ALA A 104 46.48 -37.46 -26.91
CA ALA A 104 46.64 -37.20 -28.35
C ALA A 104 47.65 -36.10 -28.64
N ARG A 105 47.72 -35.05 -27.80
CA ARG A 105 48.74 -33.99 -27.91
C ARG A 105 50.15 -34.56 -27.70
N ARG A 106 50.35 -35.39 -26.67
CA ARG A 106 51.65 -36.06 -26.40
C ARG A 106 52.09 -36.93 -27.57
N GLU A 107 51.16 -37.68 -28.15
CA GLU A 107 51.42 -38.53 -29.30
C GLU A 107 51.78 -37.71 -30.55
N ARG A 108 51.03 -36.65 -30.87
CA ARG A 108 51.37 -35.72 -31.96
C ARG A 108 52.77 -35.15 -31.79
N ASP A 109 53.13 -34.70 -30.55
CA ASP A 109 54.46 -34.14 -30.28
C ASP A 109 55.54 -35.18 -30.41
N ARG A 110 55.30 -36.44 -30.00
CA ARG A 110 56.20 -37.57 -30.21
C ARG A 110 56.45 -37.83 -31.70
N VAL A 111 55.40 -37.96 -32.50
CA VAL A 111 55.49 -38.23 -33.95
C VAL A 111 56.20 -37.05 -34.68
N SER A 112 55.88 -35.83 -34.30
CA SER A 112 56.55 -34.64 -34.87
C SER A 112 58.07 -34.64 -34.59
N ASN A 113 58.51 -35.02 -33.40
CA ASN A 113 59.94 -35.17 -33.09
C ASN A 113 60.59 -36.30 -33.89
N LEU A 114 59.91 -37.45 -34.05
CA LEU A 114 60.43 -38.58 -34.85
C LEU A 114 60.54 -38.23 -36.32
N LEU A 115 59.57 -37.48 -36.89
CA LEU A 115 59.64 -36.99 -38.26
C LEU A 115 60.85 -36.10 -38.49
N ARG A 116 61.16 -35.22 -37.53
CA ARG A 116 62.36 -34.32 -37.62
C ARG A 116 63.66 -35.05 -37.74
N VAL A 117 63.77 -36.25 -37.17
CA VAL A 117 64.95 -37.11 -37.25
C VAL A 117 64.84 -38.22 -38.31
N GLY A 118 63.82 -38.18 -39.15
CA GLY A 118 63.60 -39.14 -40.24
C GLY A 118 63.09 -40.52 -39.80
N ALA A 119 62.63 -40.65 -38.54
CA ALA A 119 62.15 -41.92 -37.96
C ALA A 119 60.62 -42.07 -38.03
N ALA A 120 59.89 -41.13 -38.62
CA ALA A 120 58.44 -41.18 -38.94
C ALA A 120 58.18 -40.58 -40.30
N ASN A 121 56.98 -40.74 -40.87
CA ASN A 121 56.58 -40.15 -42.14
C ASN A 121 55.50 -39.07 -41.91
N GLN A 122 55.27 -38.21 -42.95
CA GLN A 122 54.35 -37.09 -42.91
C GLN A 122 52.92 -37.58 -42.65
N LYS A 123 52.48 -38.70 -43.23
CA LYS A 123 51.15 -39.25 -43.01
C LYS A 123 50.88 -39.54 -41.53
N GLN A 124 51.86 -40.08 -40.81
CA GLN A 124 51.68 -40.38 -39.37
C GLN A 124 51.49 -39.07 -38.57
N LEU A 125 52.15 -38.00 -38.90
CA LEU A 125 51.93 -36.69 -38.27
C LEU A 125 50.53 -36.15 -38.59
N ASP A 126 50.12 -36.20 -39.88
CA ASP A 126 48.81 -35.73 -40.34
C ASP A 126 47.66 -36.52 -39.67
N ASP A 127 47.83 -37.84 -39.46
CA ASP A 127 46.90 -38.72 -38.75
C ASP A 127 46.79 -38.32 -37.27
N ALA A 128 47.91 -38.08 -36.62
CA ALA A 128 47.95 -37.64 -35.20
C ALA A 128 47.36 -36.22 -34.99
N GLU A 129 47.59 -35.28 -35.91
CA GLU A 129 47.00 -33.95 -35.89
C GLU A 129 45.48 -33.99 -36.12
N SER A 130 45.03 -34.83 -37.06
CA SER A 130 43.62 -35.01 -37.34
C SER A 130 42.87 -35.59 -36.14
N LEU A 131 43.43 -36.62 -35.45
CA LEU A 131 42.85 -37.17 -34.23
C LEU A 131 42.75 -36.11 -33.12
N LEU A 132 43.78 -35.29 -32.90
CA LEU A 132 43.75 -34.21 -31.93
C LEU A 132 42.67 -33.17 -32.26
N GLU A 133 42.50 -32.81 -33.50
CA GLU A 133 41.46 -31.85 -33.93
C GLU A 133 40.04 -32.44 -33.76
N VAL A 134 39.82 -33.69 -34.09
CA VAL A 134 38.54 -34.41 -33.84
C VAL A 134 38.17 -34.40 -32.37
N LEU A 135 39.11 -34.72 -31.48
CA LEU A 135 38.86 -34.72 -30.03
C LEU A 135 38.58 -33.33 -29.48
N ARG A 136 39.23 -32.28 -30.01
CA ARG A 136 38.92 -30.89 -29.66
C ARG A 136 37.51 -30.51 -30.07
N LYS A 137 37.08 -30.82 -31.30
CA LYS A 137 35.72 -30.55 -31.79
C LYS A 137 34.68 -31.33 -30.98
N GLN A 138 34.99 -32.56 -30.58
CA GLN A 138 34.14 -33.35 -29.72
C GLN A 138 33.98 -32.71 -28.33
N LEU A 139 35.06 -32.21 -27.70
CA LEU A 139 35.00 -31.48 -26.44
C LEU A 139 34.15 -30.23 -26.55
N ASP A 140 34.34 -29.43 -27.63
CA ASP A 140 33.55 -28.23 -27.85
C ASP A 140 32.05 -28.50 -27.99
N ALA A 141 31.71 -29.55 -28.78
CA ALA A 141 30.31 -29.98 -28.95
C ALA A 141 29.69 -30.44 -27.64
N GLN A 142 30.42 -31.30 -26.88
CA GLN A 142 29.99 -31.81 -25.57
C GLN A 142 29.78 -30.66 -24.57
N THR A 143 30.75 -29.74 -24.49
CA THR A 143 30.70 -28.60 -23.60
C THR A 143 29.53 -27.65 -23.95
N SER A 144 29.31 -27.42 -25.25
CA SER A 144 28.17 -26.61 -25.74
C SER A 144 26.83 -27.23 -25.34
N THR A 145 26.67 -28.54 -25.54
CA THR A 145 25.44 -29.28 -25.16
C THR A 145 25.18 -29.18 -23.66
N LEU A 146 26.21 -29.42 -22.83
CA LEU A 146 26.09 -29.34 -21.38
C LEU A 146 25.76 -27.93 -20.88
N ARG A 147 26.41 -26.91 -21.45
CA ARG A 147 26.10 -25.49 -21.13
C ARG A 147 24.69 -25.12 -21.51
N ASN A 148 24.18 -25.57 -22.65
CA ASN A 148 22.81 -25.31 -23.07
C ASN A 148 21.80 -25.98 -22.14
N SER A 149 22.09 -27.25 -21.72
CA SER A 149 21.29 -27.94 -20.71
C SER A 149 21.30 -27.23 -19.37
N ASP A 150 22.45 -26.84 -18.86
CA ASP A 150 22.60 -26.09 -17.61
C ASP A 150 21.82 -24.74 -17.66
N ARG A 151 21.92 -24.01 -18.77
CA ARG A 151 21.16 -22.77 -18.98
C ARG A 151 19.66 -23.00 -19.00
N SER A 152 19.19 -24.04 -19.68
CA SER A 152 17.77 -24.43 -19.70
C SER A 152 17.24 -24.74 -18.30
N LEU A 153 17.98 -25.52 -17.50
CA LEU A 153 17.62 -25.84 -16.12
C LEU A 153 17.65 -24.60 -15.21
N THR A 154 18.59 -23.68 -15.44
CA THR A 154 18.64 -22.40 -14.73
C THR A 154 17.37 -21.57 -14.99
N TRP A 155 16.93 -21.48 -16.24
CA TRP A 155 15.70 -20.76 -16.57
C TRP A 155 14.45 -21.44 -16.01
N GLN A 156 14.42 -22.77 -16.01
CA GLN A 156 13.33 -23.54 -15.40
C GLN A 156 13.28 -23.34 -13.88
N SER A 157 14.42 -23.39 -13.20
CA SER A 157 14.53 -23.09 -11.76
C SER A 157 14.05 -21.65 -11.45
N SER A 158 14.48 -20.67 -12.24
CA SER A 158 14.04 -19.28 -12.11
C SER A 158 12.53 -19.12 -12.30
N SER A 159 11.93 -19.83 -13.27
CA SER A 159 10.49 -19.80 -13.50
C SER A 159 9.70 -20.33 -12.31
N VAL A 160 10.14 -21.42 -11.69
CA VAL A 160 9.53 -21.96 -10.46
C VAL A 160 9.79 -21.01 -9.28
N GLY A 161 10.97 -20.39 -9.21
CA GLY A 161 11.30 -19.37 -8.21
C GLY A 161 10.34 -18.17 -8.23
N ILE A 162 9.92 -17.72 -9.43
CA ILE A 162 8.90 -16.67 -9.57
C ILE A 162 7.56 -17.14 -8.98
N GLN A 163 7.18 -18.40 -9.17
CA GLN A 163 5.96 -18.94 -8.56
C GLN A 163 6.05 -18.97 -7.02
N VAL A 164 7.24 -19.27 -6.46
CA VAL A 164 7.47 -19.13 -5.01
C VAL A 164 7.21 -17.70 -4.55
N ALA A 165 7.79 -16.70 -5.25
CA ALA A 165 7.60 -15.30 -4.92
C ALA A 165 6.12 -14.85 -5.01
N GLN A 166 5.35 -15.38 -5.95
CA GLN A 166 3.89 -15.15 -6.04
C GLN A 166 3.14 -15.69 -4.82
N ILE A 167 3.48 -16.88 -4.34
CA ILE A 167 2.87 -17.44 -3.13
C ILE A 167 3.29 -16.65 -1.89
N GLU A 168 4.53 -16.19 -1.83
CA GLU A 168 4.99 -15.32 -0.73
C GLU A 168 4.23 -13.99 -0.68
N ASP A 169 3.92 -13.42 -1.85
CA ASP A 169 3.06 -12.23 -1.91
C ASP A 169 1.65 -12.51 -1.39
N GLN A 170 1.06 -13.65 -1.78
CA GLN A 170 -0.24 -14.07 -1.27
C GLN A 170 -0.22 -14.32 0.25
N LEU A 171 0.87 -14.90 0.78
CA LEU A 171 1.06 -15.08 2.22
C LEU A 171 1.12 -13.75 2.97
N ARG A 172 1.84 -12.74 2.44
CA ARG A 172 1.87 -11.40 3.02
C ARG A 172 0.47 -10.79 3.08
N LYS A 173 -0.34 -10.97 2.03
CA LYS A 173 -1.73 -10.47 1.95
C LYS A 173 -2.69 -11.15 2.91
N CYS A 174 -2.31 -12.29 3.51
CA CYS A 174 -3.07 -12.90 4.59
C CYS A 174 -2.89 -12.18 5.94
N HIS A 175 -1.84 -11.39 6.11
CA HIS A 175 -1.62 -10.56 7.29
C HIS A 175 -2.35 -9.23 7.11
N ILE A 176 -3.32 -8.99 7.97
CA ILE A 176 -4.15 -7.78 7.93
C ILE A 176 -3.44 -6.71 8.74
N THR A 177 -3.07 -5.60 8.11
CA THR A 177 -2.35 -4.49 8.75
C THR A 177 -3.10 -3.18 8.61
N SER A 178 -2.87 -2.26 9.55
CA SER A 178 -3.38 -0.88 9.42
C SER A 178 -2.53 -0.10 8.41
N PRO A 179 -3.15 0.58 7.43
CA PRO A 179 -2.44 1.38 6.43
C PRO A 179 -2.05 2.78 6.91
N LEU A 180 -2.44 3.16 8.12
CA LEU A 180 -2.13 4.45 8.73
C LEU A 180 -2.19 4.37 10.26
N THR A 181 -1.56 5.34 10.92
CA THR A 181 -1.76 5.57 12.34
C THR A 181 -3.10 6.28 12.55
N GLY A 182 -4.02 5.65 13.29
CA GLY A 182 -5.36 6.20 13.47
C GLY A 182 -6.22 5.39 14.43
N THR A 183 -7.48 5.81 14.58
CA THR A 183 -8.47 5.17 15.43
C THR A 183 -9.41 4.32 14.60
N VAL A 184 -9.71 3.12 15.07
CA VAL A 184 -10.72 2.23 14.48
C VAL A 184 -12.10 2.85 14.67
N LEU A 185 -12.79 3.15 13.59
CA LEU A 185 -14.14 3.74 13.61
C LEU A 185 -15.24 2.70 13.57
N ALA A 186 -15.01 1.60 12.87
CA ALA A 186 -15.97 0.51 12.74
C ALA A 186 -15.24 -0.79 12.45
N GLN A 187 -15.74 -1.88 13.01
CA GLN A 187 -15.35 -3.24 12.73
C GLN A 187 -16.46 -3.92 11.92
N TYR A 188 -16.12 -4.59 10.81
CA TYR A 188 -17.10 -5.20 9.90
C TYR A 188 -17.02 -6.73 9.87
N ALA A 189 -15.96 -7.31 10.42
CA ALA A 189 -15.74 -8.75 10.44
C ALA A 189 -15.25 -9.22 11.80
N GLU A 190 -15.47 -10.50 12.09
CA GLU A 190 -15.07 -11.15 13.35
C GLU A 190 -14.12 -12.32 13.10
N ALA A 191 -13.30 -12.64 14.11
CA ALA A 191 -12.48 -13.85 14.08
C ALA A 191 -13.38 -15.10 13.91
N GLY A 192 -12.98 -15.98 13.00
CA GLY A 192 -13.77 -17.17 12.65
C GLY A 192 -14.61 -17.04 11.39
N GLU A 193 -14.86 -15.85 10.88
CA GLU A 193 -15.57 -15.61 9.64
C GLU A 193 -14.72 -15.93 8.40
N LEU A 194 -15.37 -16.08 7.26
CA LEU A 194 -14.72 -16.30 5.97
C LEU A 194 -14.54 -14.96 5.27
N ALA A 195 -13.28 -14.59 5.01
CA ALA A 195 -12.94 -13.41 4.22
C ALA A 195 -12.71 -13.79 2.74
N ALA A 196 -13.03 -12.85 1.86
CA ALA A 196 -12.71 -12.92 0.43
C ALA A 196 -12.11 -11.57 -0.03
N PRO A 197 -11.29 -11.53 -1.09
CA PRO A 197 -10.73 -10.29 -1.61
C PRO A 197 -11.81 -9.23 -1.86
N GLY A 198 -11.61 -8.02 -1.30
CA GLY A 198 -12.55 -6.91 -1.36
C GLY A 198 -13.60 -6.88 -0.23
N THR A 199 -13.69 -7.89 0.63
CA THR A 199 -14.58 -7.85 1.81
C THR A 199 -14.06 -6.82 2.81
N PRO A 200 -14.84 -5.79 3.19
CA PRO A 200 -14.46 -4.83 4.22
C PRO A 200 -14.24 -5.54 5.57
N LEU A 201 -13.13 -5.24 6.24
CA LEU A 201 -12.80 -5.80 7.54
C LEU A 201 -12.95 -4.78 8.66
N PHE A 202 -12.43 -3.58 8.47
CA PHE A 202 -12.58 -2.47 9.43
C PHE A 202 -12.36 -1.12 8.74
N LYS A 203 -12.75 -0.06 9.45
CA LYS A 203 -12.51 1.32 9.05
C LYS A 203 -11.61 1.99 10.08
N VAL A 204 -10.55 2.64 9.61
CA VAL A 204 -9.61 3.41 10.42
C VAL A 204 -9.54 4.85 9.93
N ALA A 205 -9.39 5.82 10.84
CA ALA A 205 -9.25 7.23 10.50
C ALA A 205 -8.12 7.88 11.28
N ASP A 206 -7.43 8.82 10.63
CA ASP A 206 -6.55 9.76 11.32
C ASP A 206 -7.39 10.76 12.12
N MET A 207 -7.38 10.61 13.45
CA MET A 207 -8.10 11.47 14.36
C MET A 207 -7.23 12.57 14.96
N GLU A 208 -5.93 12.61 14.69
CA GLU A 208 -5.04 13.69 15.14
C GLU A 208 -5.24 14.96 14.31
N GLN A 209 -5.38 14.78 12.99
CA GLN A 209 -5.68 15.86 12.07
C GLN A 209 -7.08 15.70 11.50
N ILE A 210 -7.97 16.61 11.87
CA ILE A 210 -9.34 16.62 11.42
C ILE A 210 -9.57 17.85 10.53
N TYR A 211 -10.55 17.79 9.65
CA TYR A 211 -10.86 18.87 8.71
C TYR A 211 -12.26 19.38 8.95
N LEU A 212 -12.43 20.71 9.07
CA LEU A 212 -13.74 21.31 8.91
C LEU A 212 -14.00 21.49 7.40
N ARG A 213 -14.97 20.76 6.86
CA ARG A 213 -15.51 21.00 5.52
C ARG A 213 -16.62 22.03 5.64
N ALA A 214 -16.28 23.30 5.39
CA ALA A 214 -17.19 24.43 5.44
C ALA A 214 -17.59 24.87 4.04
N TYR A 215 -18.67 25.64 3.94
CA TYR A 215 -19.21 26.11 2.69
C TYR A 215 -19.24 27.64 2.67
N ILE A 216 -18.64 28.21 1.62
CA ILE A 216 -18.49 29.66 1.42
C ILE A 216 -19.25 30.11 0.18
N THR A 217 -19.65 31.40 0.16
CA THR A 217 -20.26 32.04 -0.99
C THR A 217 -19.22 32.47 -2.03
N SER A 218 -19.68 32.80 -3.25
CA SER A 218 -18.81 33.35 -4.30
C SER A 218 -18.11 34.65 -3.91
N GLU A 219 -18.73 35.47 -3.06
CA GLU A 219 -18.14 36.71 -2.54
C GLU A 219 -16.96 36.39 -1.62
N GLN A 220 -17.17 35.49 -0.67
CA GLN A 220 -16.12 35.02 0.27
C GLN A 220 -14.96 34.35 -0.43
N LEU A 221 -15.22 33.63 -1.56
CA LEU A 221 -14.17 32.95 -2.34
C LEU A 221 -13.09 33.95 -2.82
N ALA A 222 -13.43 35.19 -3.12
CA ALA A 222 -12.46 36.19 -3.55
C ALA A 222 -11.48 36.64 -2.44
N GLU A 223 -11.84 36.43 -1.19
CA GLU A 223 -11.08 36.89 -0.01
C GLU A 223 -10.25 35.78 0.63
N ILE A 224 -10.58 34.52 0.38
CA ILE A 224 -9.94 33.36 1.01
C ILE A 224 -8.77 32.85 0.16
N LYS A 225 -7.69 32.48 0.84
CA LYS A 225 -6.46 31.93 0.22
C LYS A 225 -6.04 30.60 0.83
N LEU A 226 -5.46 29.75 0.01
CA LEU A 226 -4.78 28.55 0.51
C LEU A 226 -3.66 28.95 1.48
N GLY A 227 -3.56 28.19 2.59
CA GLY A 227 -2.59 28.49 3.65
C GLY A 227 -3.01 29.58 4.64
N GLN A 228 -4.17 30.22 4.45
CA GLN A 228 -4.68 31.22 5.37
C GLN A 228 -5.00 30.60 6.73
N GLN A 229 -4.56 31.26 7.81
CA GLN A 229 -4.96 30.91 9.17
C GLN A 229 -6.35 31.46 9.45
N VAL A 230 -7.17 30.64 10.08
CA VAL A 230 -8.57 30.94 10.39
C VAL A 230 -8.92 30.44 11.78
N LYS A 231 -9.95 31.01 12.37
CA LYS A 231 -10.49 30.55 13.65
C LYS A 231 -11.64 29.59 13.39
N VAL A 232 -11.53 28.39 13.92
CA VAL A 232 -12.54 27.33 13.80
C VAL A 232 -13.23 27.15 15.16
N TYR A 233 -14.52 27.03 15.14
CA TYR A 233 -15.36 26.84 16.32
C TYR A 233 -16.12 25.53 16.21
N ALA A 234 -15.96 24.64 17.16
CA ALA A 234 -16.75 23.42 17.27
C ALA A 234 -17.99 23.67 18.11
N ASP A 235 -19.13 23.15 17.65
CA ASP A 235 -20.41 23.25 18.32
C ASP A 235 -20.63 22.03 19.23
N TYR A 236 -20.51 22.23 20.54
CA TYR A 236 -20.77 21.22 21.55
C TYR A 236 -22.21 21.26 22.12
N GLY A 237 -23.09 22.08 21.51
CA GLY A 237 -24.44 22.38 22.00
C GLY A 237 -24.43 23.36 23.18
N LYS A 238 -25.61 23.96 23.48
CA LYS A 238 -25.86 24.86 24.62
C LYS A 238 -24.76 25.93 24.86
N GLU A 239 -24.50 26.75 23.85
CA GLU A 239 -23.55 27.89 23.94
C GLU A 239 -22.08 27.56 24.27
N VAL A 240 -21.73 26.29 24.54
CA VAL A 240 -20.34 25.87 24.77
C VAL A 240 -19.64 25.76 23.42
N ARG A 241 -18.70 26.67 23.18
CA ARG A 241 -17.90 26.71 21.95
C ARG A 241 -16.44 26.74 22.32
N LYS A 242 -15.66 25.94 21.61
CA LYS A 242 -14.21 25.94 21.73
C LYS A 242 -13.60 26.41 20.45
N GLU A 243 -12.70 27.39 20.53
CA GLU A 243 -11.93 27.90 19.40
C GLU A 243 -10.71 27.02 19.15
N TYR A 244 -10.46 26.72 17.88
CA TYR A 244 -9.29 26.01 17.40
C TYR A 244 -8.61 26.81 16.29
N PRO A 245 -7.28 26.88 16.27
CA PRO A 245 -6.58 27.41 15.10
C PRO A 245 -6.74 26.43 13.92
N GLY A 246 -7.12 26.98 12.77
CA GLY A 246 -7.24 26.21 11.53
C GLY A 246 -6.43 26.80 10.40
N ILE A 247 -6.12 26.00 9.39
CA ILE A 247 -5.43 26.41 8.17
C ILE A 247 -6.26 25.95 6.98
N VAL A 248 -6.54 26.84 6.04
CA VAL A 248 -7.23 26.50 4.78
C VAL A 248 -6.29 25.66 3.92
N THR A 249 -6.63 24.40 3.70
CA THR A 249 -5.79 23.42 2.95
C THR A 249 -6.32 23.13 1.56
N TRP A 250 -7.61 23.37 1.31
CA TRP A 250 -8.21 23.12 0.02
C TRP A 250 -9.45 24.00 -0.18
N ILE A 251 -9.66 24.45 -1.42
CA ILE A 251 -10.82 25.19 -1.88
C ILE A 251 -11.32 24.47 -3.12
N SER A 252 -12.63 24.20 -3.21
CA SER A 252 -13.23 23.53 -4.36
C SER A 252 -13.17 24.40 -5.63
N ASP A 253 -12.76 23.79 -6.74
CA ASP A 253 -12.82 24.42 -8.07
C ASP A 253 -14.23 24.37 -8.70
N THR A 254 -15.13 23.62 -8.09
CA THR A 254 -16.51 23.46 -8.55
C THR A 254 -17.49 23.90 -7.47
N SER A 255 -18.56 24.58 -7.89
CA SER A 255 -19.63 24.93 -6.97
C SER A 255 -20.48 23.69 -6.64
N GLU A 256 -20.95 23.63 -5.41
CA GLU A 256 -21.90 22.64 -4.92
C GLU A 256 -23.23 23.35 -4.58
N PHE A 257 -24.33 22.58 -4.63
CA PHE A 257 -25.58 23.06 -4.04
C PHE A 257 -25.49 22.91 -2.52
N THR A 258 -26.01 23.91 -1.77
CA THR A 258 -26.03 23.82 -0.30
C THR A 258 -26.62 22.50 0.18
N PRO A 259 -25.91 21.75 1.05
CA PRO A 259 -26.46 20.53 1.64
C PRO A 259 -27.78 20.80 2.33
N LYS A 260 -28.73 19.86 2.28
CA LYS A 260 -30.11 19.99 2.84
C LYS A 260 -30.17 20.30 4.35
N THR A 261 -29.05 20.27 5.04
CA THR A 261 -28.90 20.53 6.47
C THR A 261 -28.79 22.02 6.84
N ILE A 262 -28.71 22.93 5.87
CA ILE A 262 -28.66 24.38 6.13
C ILE A 262 -30.10 24.91 6.23
N LEU A 263 -30.42 25.57 7.35
CA LEU A 263 -31.79 25.83 7.81
C LEU A 263 -32.42 27.15 7.30
N THR A 264 -31.72 27.99 6.54
CA THR A 264 -32.27 29.26 6.07
C THR A 264 -32.77 29.20 4.63
N LYS A 265 -33.90 29.87 4.34
CA LYS A 265 -34.53 29.87 3.01
C LYS A 265 -33.69 30.57 1.93
N ASP A 266 -32.90 31.55 2.31
CA ASP A 266 -32.11 32.41 1.39
C ASP A 266 -30.80 31.72 0.97
N GLU A 267 -30.26 30.81 1.80
CA GLU A 267 -29.02 30.07 1.53
C GLU A 267 -29.23 28.86 0.60
N ARG A 268 -30.45 28.37 0.45
CA ARG A 268 -30.76 27.21 -0.42
C ARG A 268 -30.70 27.49 -1.91
N ALA A 269 -30.69 28.75 -2.31
CA ALA A 269 -30.71 29.17 -3.73
C ALA A 269 -29.34 29.56 -4.27
N ASN A 270 -28.31 29.65 -3.42
CA ASN A 270 -26.98 30.12 -3.81
C ASN A 270 -26.00 28.95 -4.01
N LEU A 271 -25.22 29.06 -5.07
CA LEU A 271 -24.08 28.20 -5.28
C LEU A 271 -23.02 28.48 -4.21
N VAL A 272 -22.49 27.43 -3.61
CA VAL A 272 -21.46 27.51 -2.57
C VAL A 272 -20.24 26.73 -2.99
N TYR A 273 -19.09 27.07 -2.43
CA TYR A 273 -17.84 26.37 -2.64
C TYR A 273 -17.41 25.72 -1.34
N ALA A 274 -17.05 24.44 -1.41
CA ALA A 274 -16.52 23.73 -0.26
C ALA A 274 -15.07 24.15 0.02
N VAL A 275 -14.75 24.38 1.28
CA VAL A 275 -13.38 24.64 1.76
C VAL A 275 -13.03 23.61 2.84
N LYS A 276 -11.80 23.09 2.82
CA LYS A 276 -11.28 22.23 3.88
C LYS A 276 -10.30 23.03 4.72
N ILE A 277 -10.54 23.04 6.01
CA ILE A 277 -9.73 23.71 7.01
C ILE A 277 -9.16 22.65 7.93
N ALA A 278 -7.84 22.44 7.89
CA ALA A 278 -7.15 21.51 8.77
C ALA A 278 -7.11 22.06 10.21
N VAL A 279 -7.47 21.22 11.15
CA VAL A 279 -7.49 21.52 12.59
C VAL A 279 -6.80 20.40 13.33
N LYS A 280 -5.89 20.75 14.24
CA LYS A 280 -5.29 19.77 15.14
C LYS A 280 -6.32 19.39 16.21
N ASN A 281 -6.67 18.10 16.28
CA ASN A 281 -7.62 17.59 17.24
C ASN A 281 -6.97 17.38 18.63
N ASP A 282 -7.68 17.76 19.66
CA ASP A 282 -7.32 17.51 21.05
C ASP A 282 -8.08 16.31 21.67
N GLY A 283 -8.73 15.50 20.82
CA GLY A 283 -9.56 14.36 21.20
C GLY A 283 -11.06 14.70 21.38
N MET A 284 -11.39 15.98 21.37
CA MET A 284 -12.78 16.45 21.57
C MET A 284 -13.56 16.54 20.25
N LEU A 285 -12.88 16.81 19.13
CA LEU A 285 -13.52 16.87 17.82
C LEU A 285 -13.87 15.47 17.32
N LYS A 286 -15.10 15.31 16.83
CA LYS A 286 -15.61 14.06 16.28
C LYS A 286 -16.09 14.24 14.85
N ILE A 287 -15.97 13.21 14.04
CA ILE A 287 -16.49 13.19 12.68
C ILE A 287 -18.00 13.43 12.71
N GLY A 288 -18.51 14.28 11.81
CA GLY A 288 -19.91 14.64 11.73
C GLY A 288 -20.37 15.74 12.69
N MET A 289 -19.51 16.22 13.62
CA MET A 289 -19.83 17.40 14.43
C MET A 289 -19.97 18.64 13.56
N TYR A 290 -20.90 19.53 13.94
CA TYR A 290 -21.03 20.82 13.30
C TYR A 290 -19.95 21.79 13.80
N GLY A 291 -19.51 22.66 12.92
CA GLY A 291 -18.59 23.74 13.24
C GLY A 291 -18.78 24.94 12.34
N GLY A 292 -18.22 26.06 12.78
CA GLY A 292 -18.14 27.28 11.99
C GLY A 292 -16.72 27.81 11.94
N CYS A 293 -16.44 28.69 11.01
CA CYS A 293 -15.15 29.38 10.95
C CYS A 293 -15.32 30.87 10.66
N ASN A 294 -14.34 31.64 11.12
CA ASN A 294 -14.18 33.06 10.77
C ASN A 294 -12.82 33.23 10.10
N PHE A 295 -12.82 33.95 8.99
CA PHE A 295 -11.66 34.14 8.11
C PHE A 295 -10.80 35.37 8.51
N ASN A 296 -11.19 36.09 9.53
CA ASN A 296 -10.47 37.24 10.07
C ASN A 296 -9.65 36.91 11.29
#